data_2d6d64e89084c6c17330f9bfca9fc91c
#
_entry.id   2d6d64e89084c6c17330f9bfca9fc91c
#
_cell.length_a   1.000
_cell.length_b   1.000
_cell.length_c   1.000
_cell.angle_alpha   90.00
_cell.angle_beta   90.00
_cell.angle_gamma   90.00
#
_symmetry.space_group_name_H-M   'P 1'
#
loop_
_entity.id
_entity.type
_entity.pdbx_description
1 polymer ?
#
loop_
_entity_poly.entity_id
_entity_poly.type
_entity_poly.pdbx_seq_one_letter_code
_entity_poly.pdbx_strand_id
1 'polypeptide(L)'
;PTPRIGERPFYWRVRALDSDGAPLGDWSEPGSFRTAPSDGWEVAVFGDSISHGGGHISYGPENLEYSWLRYLAFPALNLSQSGNLTEDMLARFERDVIPFHPRYLLIMGGSNDLRSGDFTVDTVRENMEAIKEKCRQYGIKPIFLTLPPINPQKIAHAFDEPTDPRWQEKFTVFNDYLRCQPHIDVAATFAAYAADGELPEWLALDGLHQDILGKKLIAARVNAQWEEAKEAADNWP
;
A
#
# COMPACT_ATOMS: atom_id res chain seq x y z
N PRO A 1 -0.37 11.78 -7.97
CA PRO A 1 1.10 11.80 -7.94
C PRO A 1 1.53 11.27 -6.59
N THR A 2 2.34 10.23 -6.58
CA THR A 2 2.96 9.76 -5.34
C THR A 2 3.83 10.89 -4.83
N PRO A 3 3.64 11.39 -3.61
CA PRO A 3 4.54 12.37 -3.06
C PRO A 3 5.92 11.71 -2.99
N ARG A 4 6.84 12.21 -3.78
CA ARG A 4 8.23 11.82 -3.67
C ARG A 4 8.91 12.90 -2.87
N ILE A 5 9.54 12.49 -1.80
CA ILE A 5 10.39 13.34 -1.04
C ILE A 5 11.66 13.52 -1.80
N GLY A 6 12.16 14.67 -1.83
CA GLY A 6 13.50 14.74 -2.27
C GLY A 6 14.12 16.07 -2.17
N GLU A 7 15.37 15.99 -1.77
CA GLU A 7 16.38 16.97 -2.05
C GLU A 7 16.53 17.22 -3.56
N ARG A 8 15.97 16.33 -4.40
CA ARG A 8 15.99 16.45 -5.86
C ARG A 8 14.75 17.18 -6.36
N PRO A 9 14.87 18.16 -7.29
CA PRO A 9 13.73 18.84 -7.87
C PRO A 9 12.89 17.90 -8.72
N PHE A 10 11.58 18.08 -8.69
CA PHE A 10 10.64 17.52 -9.65
C PHE A 10 10.56 18.44 -10.84
N TYR A 11 10.46 17.86 -12.04
CA TYR A 11 10.27 18.59 -13.28
C TYR A 11 8.89 18.28 -13.86
N TRP A 12 8.25 19.27 -14.41
CA TRP A 12 6.99 19.14 -15.13
C TRP A 12 7.02 19.95 -16.40
N ARG A 13 6.23 19.57 -17.36
CA ARG A 13 5.94 20.34 -18.56
C ARG A 13 4.51 20.04 -18.99
N VAL A 14 3.89 20.95 -19.72
CA VAL A 14 2.54 20.81 -20.24
C VAL A 14 2.53 21.08 -21.73
N ARG A 15 1.54 20.51 -22.41
CA ARG A 15 1.18 20.90 -23.78
C ARG A 15 -0.33 20.80 -23.93
N ALA A 16 -0.88 21.61 -24.82
CA ALA A 16 -2.29 21.55 -25.18
C ALA A 16 -2.55 20.30 -26.07
N LEU A 17 -3.71 19.70 -25.87
CA LEU A 17 -4.25 18.64 -26.71
C LEU A 17 -5.60 19.10 -27.26
N ASP A 18 -5.97 18.62 -28.44
CA ASP A 18 -7.32 18.76 -28.96
C ASP A 18 -8.32 17.81 -28.29
N SER A 19 -9.59 17.83 -28.74
CA SER A 19 -10.64 16.95 -28.22
C SER A 19 -10.37 15.46 -28.43
N ASP A 20 -9.54 15.11 -29.40
CA ASP A 20 -9.19 13.74 -29.77
C ASP A 20 -7.86 13.29 -29.12
N GLY A 21 -7.26 14.17 -28.30
CA GLY A 21 -6.01 13.91 -27.60
C GLY A 21 -4.74 14.14 -28.44
N ALA A 22 -4.87 14.70 -29.63
CA ALA A 22 -3.73 15.04 -30.47
C ALA A 22 -3.05 16.36 -30.03
N PRO A 23 -1.71 16.48 -30.12
CA PRO A 23 -0.99 17.67 -29.71
C PRO A 23 -1.34 18.90 -30.56
N LEU A 24 -1.70 20.00 -29.90
CA LEU A 24 -1.93 21.31 -30.53
C LEU A 24 -0.70 22.21 -30.56
N GLY A 25 0.44 21.73 -30.13
CA GLY A 25 1.69 22.50 -30.11
C GLY A 25 2.82 21.76 -29.42
N ASP A 26 3.91 22.47 -29.19
CA ASP A 26 5.08 21.94 -28.50
C ASP A 26 4.86 21.88 -26.98
N TRP A 27 5.75 21.18 -26.31
CA TRP A 27 5.82 21.18 -24.85
C TRP A 27 6.21 22.55 -24.33
N SER A 28 5.67 22.93 -23.17
CA SER A 28 6.18 24.10 -22.45
C SER A 28 7.64 23.90 -22.06
N GLU A 29 8.33 25.00 -21.76
CA GLU A 29 9.57 24.93 -21.02
C GLU A 29 9.37 24.13 -19.71
N PRO A 30 10.36 23.33 -19.27
CA PRO A 30 10.26 22.60 -18.03
C PRO A 30 10.16 23.53 -16.82
N GLY A 31 9.10 23.39 -16.03
CA GLY A 31 9.04 23.94 -14.69
C GLY A 31 9.61 22.97 -13.67
N SER A 32 10.02 23.44 -12.52
CA SER A 32 10.49 22.59 -11.43
C SER A 32 9.92 23.03 -10.08
N PHE A 33 9.77 22.06 -9.19
CA PHE A 33 9.46 22.33 -7.78
C PHE A 33 10.16 21.31 -6.89
N ARG A 34 10.32 21.64 -5.62
CA ARG A 34 10.75 20.70 -4.59
C ARG A 34 9.60 20.52 -3.62
N THR A 35 9.36 19.28 -3.18
CA THR A 35 8.52 19.05 -2.02
C THR A 35 9.38 19.26 -0.80
N ALA A 36 9.07 20.27 -0.01
CA ALA A 36 9.66 20.38 1.32
C ALA A 36 9.20 19.17 2.16
N PRO A 37 10.03 18.64 3.06
CA PRO A 37 9.55 17.83 4.16
C PRO A 37 8.47 18.66 4.85
N SER A 38 7.24 18.17 4.90
CA SER A 38 6.21 18.92 5.59
C SER A 38 6.30 18.64 7.07
N ASP A 39 6.06 19.64 7.86
CA ASP A 39 6.11 19.55 9.31
C ASP A 39 4.95 18.69 9.84
N GLY A 40 5.21 17.40 10.02
CA GLY A 40 4.34 16.49 10.72
C GLY A 40 3.02 16.16 10.03
N TRP A 41 2.98 15.03 9.36
CA TRP A 41 1.72 14.43 8.94
C TRP A 41 1.10 13.64 10.09
N GLU A 42 -0.21 13.78 10.31
CA GLU A 42 -0.89 12.94 11.29
C GLU A 42 -0.84 11.48 10.86
N VAL A 43 -1.12 11.19 9.60
CA VAL A 43 -1.16 9.83 9.05
C VAL A 43 -0.39 9.72 7.74
N ALA A 44 0.43 8.68 7.63
CA ALA A 44 0.98 8.24 6.36
C ALA A 44 0.70 6.75 6.14
N VAL A 45 0.74 6.32 4.87
CA VAL A 45 0.55 4.93 4.44
C VAL A 45 1.82 4.46 3.76
N PHE A 46 2.32 3.30 4.16
CA PHE A 46 3.57 2.72 3.71
C PHE A 46 3.36 1.26 3.31
N GLY A 47 3.61 0.92 2.07
CA GLY A 47 3.35 -0.41 1.56
C GLY A 47 3.77 -0.61 0.12
N ASP A 48 3.16 -1.61 -0.49
CA ASP A 48 3.36 -2.04 -1.88
C ASP A 48 2.32 -1.43 -2.84
N SER A 49 2.06 -2.10 -3.98
CA SER A 49 1.12 -1.67 -5.01
C SER A 49 -0.33 -1.58 -4.53
N ILE A 50 -0.75 -2.40 -3.57
CA ILE A 50 -2.11 -2.37 -3.04
C ILE A 50 -2.43 -1.00 -2.44
N SER A 51 -1.47 -0.40 -1.77
CA SER A 51 -1.57 0.93 -1.16
C SER A 51 -1.07 2.06 -2.07
N HIS A 52 -0.10 1.80 -2.95
CA HIS A 52 0.36 2.81 -3.91
C HIS A 52 -0.79 3.34 -4.77
N GLY A 53 -1.70 2.47 -5.15
CA GLY A 53 -2.86 2.76 -5.97
C GLY A 53 -2.76 2.10 -7.34
N GLY A 54 -3.87 2.14 -8.05
CA GLY A 54 -4.09 1.33 -9.23
C GLY A 54 -4.91 0.09 -8.89
N GLY A 55 -5.70 -0.35 -9.84
CA GLY A 55 -6.47 -1.59 -9.78
C GLY A 55 -5.81 -2.62 -10.67
N HIS A 56 -6.54 -3.10 -11.67
CA HIS A 56 -5.98 -3.91 -12.74
C HIS A 56 -4.69 -3.29 -13.29
N ILE A 57 -3.75 -4.11 -13.79
CA ILE A 57 -2.45 -3.67 -14.34
C ILE A 57 -2.53 -2.52 -15.37
N SER A 58 -3.69 -2.31 -15.98
CA SER A 58 -3.96 -1.22 -16.92
C SER A 58 -4.26 0.14 -16.26
N TYR A 59 -4.45 0.18 -14.94
CA TYR A 59 -4.81 1.37 -14.19
C TYR A 59 -3.69 1.75 -13.23
N GLY A 60 -2.91 2.75 -13.60
CA GLY A 60 -1.81 3.25 -12.79
C GLY A 60 -2.29 4.06 -11.56
N PRO A 61 -1.37 4.40 -10.65
CA PRO A 61 -1.67 5.11 -9.41
C PRO A 61 -2.17 6.55 -9.61
N GLU A 62 -2.08 7.10 -10.81
CA GLU A 62 -2.67 8.40 -11.19
C GLU A 62 -4.20 8.33 -11.24
N ASN A 63 -4.79 7.16 -11.40
CA ASN A 63 -6.23 6.93 -11.36
C ASN A 63 -6.67 6.83 -9.89
N LEU A 64 -7.00 7.99 -9.30
CA LEU A 64 -7.22 8.13 -7.86
C LEU A 64 -8.37 7.28 -7.32
N GLU A 65 -9.36 6.93 -8.13
CA GLU A 65 -10.47 6.03 -7.76
C GLU A 65 -10.00 4.61 -7.41
N TYR A 66 -8.82 4.22 -7.88
CA TYR A 66 -8.16 2.95 -7.53
C TYR A 66 -7.22 3.08 -6.33
N SER A 67 -7.23 4.21 -5.63
CA SER A 67 -6.53 4.38 -4.35
C SER A 67 -7.52 4.33 -3.19
N TRP A 68 -7.33 3.40 -2.25
CA TRP A 68 -8.17 3.31 -1.07
C TRP A 68 -8.00 4.54 -0.15
N LEU A 69 -6.87 5.24 -0.23
CA LEU A 69 -6.63 6.46 0.54
C LEU A 69 -7.63 7.56 0.19
N ARG A 70 -8.15 7.58 -1.05
CA ARG A 70 -9.17 8.54 -1.47
C ARG A 70 -10.47 8.45 -0.67
N TYR A 71 -10.77 7.27 -0.14
CA TYR A 71 -12.02 6.97 0.58
C TYR A 71 -11.87 7.00 2.09
N LEU A 72 -10.72 7.41 2.60
CA LEU A 72 -10.51 7.63 4.03
C LEU A 72 -11.31 8.85 4.52
N ALA A 73 -11.76 8.79 5.77
CA ALA A 73 -12.43 9.90 6.45
C ALA A 73 -11.46 10.99 6.92
N PHE A 74 -10.17 10.77 6.76
CA PHE A 74 -9.08 11.66 7.17
C PHE A 74 -7.99 11.71 6.10
N PRO A 75 -7.21 12.81 6.01
CA PRO A 75 -6.11 12.89 5.06
C PRO A 75 -4.97 11.95 5.46
N ALA A 76 -4.41 11.27 4.47
CA ALA A 76 -3.25 10.41 4.65
C ALA A 76 -2.24 10.61 3.51
N LEU A 77 -0.96 10.66 3.86
CA LEU A 77 0.12 10.75 2.89
C LEU A 77 0.45 9.36 2.34
N ASN A 78 0.47 9.19 1.03
CA ASN A 78 0.84 7.92 0.41
C ASN A 78 2.35 7.83 0.17
N LEU A 79 3.02 6.97 0.94
CA LEU A 79 4.45 6.66 0.82
C LEU A 79 4.68 5.25 0.28
N SER A 80 3.64 4.62 -0.27
CA SER A 80 3.72 3.27 -0.82
C SER A 80 4.35 3.24 -2.21
N GLN A 81 4.92 2.11 -2.60
CA GLN A 81 5.55 1.93 -3.90
C GLN A 81 5.22 0.55 -4.48
N SER A 82 4.68 0.54 -5.71
CA SER A 82 4.36 -0.69 -6.44
C SER A 82 5.57 -1.60 -6.60
N GLY A 83 5.33 -2.91 -6.49
CA GLY A 83 6.34 -3.95 -6.67
C GLY A 83 7.20 -4.20 -5.43
N ASN A 84 7.09 -3.40 -4.37
CA ASN A 84 7.93 -3.59 -3.20
C ASN A 84 7.71 -4.95 -2.53
N LEU A 85 8.83 -5.57 -2.21
CA LEU A 85 8.96 -6.59 -1.19
C LEU A 85 9.14 -5.92 0.19
N THR A 86 9.01 -6.69 1.25
CA THR A 86 9.22 -6.14 2.62
C THR A 86 10.65 -5.68 2.85
N GLU A 87 11.64 -6.29 2.20
CA GLU A 87 13.04 -5.83 2.22
C GLU A 87 13.22 -4.47 1.54
N ASP A 88 12.52 -4.21 0.41
CA ASP A 88 12.54 -2.90 -0.25
C ASP A 88 11.92 -1.83 0.65
N MET A 89 10.80 -2.16 1.30
CA MET A 89 10.17 -1.27 2.27
C MET A 89 11.14 -0.91 3.39
N LEU A 90 11.83 -1.90 3.97
CA LEU A 90 12.82 -1.69 5.02
C LEU A 90 13.97 -0.80 4.53
N ALA A 91 14.50 -1.08 3.34
CA ALA A 91 15.64 -0.35 2.78
C ALA A 91 15.34 1.13 2.50
N ARG A 92 14.08 1.46 2.11
CA ARG A 92 13.69 2.84 1.80
C ARG A 92 13.03 3.60 2.96
N PHE A 93 12.84 2.99 4.13
CA PHE A 93 12.11 3.57 5.25
C PHE A 93 12.64 4.95 5.66
N GLU A 94 13.94 5.07 5.89
CA GLU A 94 14.52 6.34 6.34
C GLU A 94 14.42 7.44 5.28
N ARG A 95 14.60 7.07 4.01
CA ARG A 95 14.52 8.03 2.91
C ARG A 95 13.09 8.52 2.68
N ASP A 96 12.10 7.61 2.77
CA ASP A 96 10.75 7.88 2.30
C ASP A 96 9.75 8.18 3.43
N VAL A 97 10.04 7.78 4.67
CA VAL A 97 9.11 7.97 5.81
C VAL A 97 9.57 9.11 6.72
N ILE A 98 10.86 9.09 7.12
CA ILE A 98 11.34 10.00 8.15
C ILE A 98 11.19 11.49 7.83
N PRO A 99 11.47 11.95 6.59
CA PRO A 99 11.33 13.37 6.26
C PRO A 99 9.91 13.96 6.42
N PHE A 100 8.87 13.11 6.52
CA PHE A 100 7.50 13.56 6.73
C PHE A 100 7.03 13.52 8.18
N HIS A 101 7.79 12.89 9.06
CA HIS A 101 7.48 12.76 10.50
C HIS A 101 6.01 12.40 10.78
N PRO A 102 5.45 11.33 10.16
CA PRO A 102 4.07 10.96 10.43
C PRO A 102 3.93 10.54 11.89
N ARG A 103 2.83 10.94 12.54
CA ARG A 103 2.52 10.43 13.87
C ARG A 103 2.12 8.95 13.81
N TYR A 104 1.25 8.59 12.89
CA TYR A 104 0.83 7.21 12.65
C TYR A 104 1.26 6.74 11.27
N LEU A 105 1.77 5.53 11.19
CA LEU A 105 2.14 4.88 9.94
C LEU A 105 1.29 3.64 9.73
N LEU A 106 0.35 3.69 8.76
CA LEU A 106 -0.41 2.53 8.31
C LEU A 106 0.48 1.69 7.39
N ILE A 107 0.75 0.44 7.78
CA ILE A 107 1.70 -0.43 7.08
C ILE A 107 0.96 -1.61 6.46
N MET A 108 1.00 -1.77 5.14
CA MET A 108 0.46 -2.92 4.42
C MET A 108 1.45 -3.38 3.35
N GLY A 109 2.08 -4.52 3.58
CA GLY A 109 3.05 -5.12 2.67
C GLY A 109 3.34 -6.56 3.04
N GLY A 110 3.96 -7.31 2.12
CA GLY A 110 4.25 -8.73 2.27
C GLY A 110 3.46 -9.63 1.31
N SER A 111 2.48 -9.07 0.58
CA SER A 111 1.74 -9.85 -0.41
C SER A 111 2.66 -10.36 -1.52
N ASN A 112 3.60 -9.55 -2.00
CA ASN A 112 4.55 -9.94 -3.04
C ASN A 112 5.52 -11.01 -2.57
N ASP A 113 6.00 -10.89 -1.32
CA ASP A 113 6.88 -11.87 -0.70
C ASP A 113 6.18 -13.23 -0.55
N LEU A 114 5.00 -13.23 0.10
CA LEU A 114 4.33 -14.45 0.53
C LEU A 114 3.64 -15.22 -0.60
N ARG A 115 3.24 -14.51 -1.68
CA ARG A 115 2.72 -15.16 -2.89
C ARG A 115 3.83 -15.82 -3.72
N SER A 116 5.07 -15.39 -3.56
CA SER A 116 6.24 -16.01 -4.18
C SER A 116 6.66 -17.27 -3.45
N GLY A 117 7.27 -18.21 -4.17
CA GLY A 117 7.92 -19.40 -3.58
C GLY A 117 9.24 -19.09 -2.88
N ASP A 118 9.80 -17.89 -3.08
CA ASP A 118 11.17 -17.55 -2.68
C ASP A 118 11.31 -17.12 -1.23
N PHE A 119 10.20 -16.67 -0.60
CA PHE A 119 10.22 -16.09 0.74
C PHE A 119 9.46 -16.93 1.76
N THR A 120 10.01 -16.99 2.97
CA THR A 120 9.35 -17.60 4.13
C THR A 120 8.55 -16.56 4.91
N VAL A 121 7.59 -17.00 5.71
CA VAL A 121 6.85 -16.12 6.63
C VAL A 121 7.80 -15.48 7.64
N ASP A 122 8.83 -16.21 8.10
CA ASP A 122 9.78 -15.69 9.07
C ASP A 122 10.62 -14.54 8.50
N THR A 123 11.08 -14.65 7.24
CA THR A 123 11.79 -13.54 6.57
C THR A 123 10.92 -12.28 6.51
N VAL A 124 9.65 -12.41 6.15
CA VAL A 124 8.71 -11.27 6.06
C VAL A 124 8.46 -10.67 7.45
N ARG A 125 8.32 -11.51 8.47
CA ARG A 125 8.18 -11.06 9.87
C ARG A 125 9.41 -10.31 10.37
N GLU A 126 10.61 -10.81 10.09
CA GLU A 126 11.87 -10.15 10.46
C GLU A 126 11.97 -8.76 9.85
N ASN A 127 11.61 -8.59 8.58
CA ASN A 127 11.58 -7.29 7.93
C ASN A 127 10.54 -6.36 8.57
N MET A 128 9.34 -6.86 8.92
CA MET A 128 8.31 -6.06 9.59
C MET A 128 8.69 -5.68 11.02
N GLU A 129 9.36 -6.57 11.77
CA GLU A 129 9.91 -6.24 13.08
C GLU A 129 11.00 -5.15 12.98
N ALA A 130 11.85 -5.21 11.94
CA ALA A 130 12.85 -4.18 11.70
C ALA A 130 12.20 -2.82 11.33
N ILE A 131 11.13 -2.81 10.53
CA ILE A 131 10.35 -1.60 10.24
C ILE A 131 9.70 -1.07 11.52
N LYS A 132 9.13 -1.95 12.34
CA LYS A 132 8.53 -1.60 13.63
C LYS A 132 9.55 -0.97 14.58
N GLU A 133 10.75 -1.53 14.65
CA GLU A 133 11.84 -0.98 15.44
C GLU A 133 12.29 0.42 14.95
N LYS A 134 12.33 0.63 13.63
CA LYS A 134 12.56 1.96 13.07
C LYS A 134 11.45 2.95 13.47
N CYS A 135 10.19 2.53 13.42
CA CYS A 135 9.08 3.37 13.92
C CYS A 135 9.32 3.79 15.37
N ARG A 136 9.70 2.84 16.23
CA ARG A 136 10.03 3.11 17.65
C ARG A 136 11.17 4.12 17.81
N GLN A 137 12.26 3.95 17.04
CA GLN A 137 13.43 4.83 17.09
C GLN A 137 13.09 6.28 16.71
N TYR A 138 12.15 6.47 15.80
CA TYR A 138 11.76 7.79 15.32
C TYR A 138 10.45 8.33 15.93
N GLY A 139 9.90 7.64 16.94
CA GLY A 139 8.69 8.08 17.63
C GLY A 139 7.41 8.00 16.78
N ILE A 140 7.42 7.17 15.73
CA ILE A 140 6.28 6.92 14.87
C ILE A 140 5.45 5.76 15.43
N LYS A 141 4.13 5.87 15.41
CA LYS A 141 3.19 4.85 15.87
C LYS A 141 2.77 3.94 14.72
N PRO A 142 3.27 2.69 14.63
CA PRO A 142 2.89 1.78 13.56
C PRO A 142 1.50 1.19 13.78
N ILE A 143 0.72 1.08 12.71
CA ILE A 143 -0.55 0.35 12.66
C ILE A 143 -0.50 -0.56 11.44
N PHE A 144 -0.51 -1.87 11.67
CA PHE A 144 -0.41 -2.85 10.60
C PHE A 144 -1.78 -3.18 10.01
N LEU A 145 -1.85 -3.30 8.69
CA LEU A 145 -3.03 -3.78 7.98
C LEU A 145 -2.82 -5.23 7.58
N THR A 146 -3.75 -6.12 7.94
CA THR A 146 -3.71 -7.51 7.49
C THR A 146 -3.89 -7.60 5.98
N LEU A 147 -3.23 -8.57 5.35
CA LEU A 147 -3.24 -8.75 3.91
C LEU A 147 -4.59 -9.32 3.43
N PRO A 148 -5.24 -8.70 2.44
CA PRO A 148 -6.39 -9.29 1.77
C PRO A 148 -5.98 -10.58 1.05
N PRO A 149 -6.92 -11.53 0.81
CA PRO A 149 -6.64 -12.70 0.00
C PRO A 149 -6.28 -12.34 -1.44
N ILE A 150 -5.73 -13.29 -2.17
CA ILE A 150 -5.40 -13.19 -3.59
C ILE A 150 -6.12 -14.27 -4.40
N ASN A 151 -6.06 -14.18 -5.74
CA ASN A 151 -6.55 -15.23 -6.64
C ASN A 151 -5.40 -15.71 -7.55
N PRO A 152 -4.81 -16.88 -7.27
CA PRO A 152 -3.65 -17.39 -8.00
C PRO A 152 -3.87 -17.57 -9.49
N GLN A 153 -5.07 -18.02 -9.89
CA GLN A 153 -5.37 -18.26 -11.30
C GLN A 153 -5.40 -16.94 -12.09
N LYS A 154 -5.97 -15.88 -11.48
CA LYS A 154 -6.02 -14.55 -12.10
C LYS A 154 -4.64 -13.90 -12.12
N ILE A 155 -3.84 -14.08 -11.07
CA ILE A 155 -2.44 -13.62 -11.02
C ILE A 155 -1.64 -14.28 -12.15
N ALA A 156 -1.70 -15.61 -12.29
CA ALA A 156 -0.99 -16.31 -13.33
C ALA A 156 -1.40 -15.84 -14.73
N HIS A 157 -2.70 -15.56 -14.95
CA HIS A 157 -3.17 -15.03 -16.22
C HIS A 157 -2.71 -13.60 -16.51
N ALA A 158 -2.70 -12.74 -15.48
CA ALA A 158 -2.41 -11.31 -15.64
C ALA A 158 -0.90 -11.00 -15.73
N PHE A 159 -0.07 -11.76 -15.01
CA PHE A 159 1.36 -11.46 -14.82
C PHE A 159 2.28 -12.53 -15.40
N ASP A 160 1.75 -13.68 -15.86
CA ASP A 160 2.54 -14.85 -16.24
C ASP A 160 3.47 -15.35 -15.10
N GLU A 161 3.01 -15.20 -13.86
CA GLU A 161 3.76 -15.53 -12.65
C GLU A 161 3.00 -16.60 -11.84
N PRO A 162 3.67 -17.70 -11.43
CA PRO A 162 3.07 -18.68 -10.54
C PRO A 162 2.96 -18.11 -9.12
N THR A 163 1.95 -18.58 -8.39
CA THR A 163 1.79 -18.33 -6.96
C THR A 163 2.21 -19.58 -6.18
N ASP A 164 2.89 -19.40 -5.04
CA ASP A 164 3.22 -20.50 -4.13
C ASP A 164 1.93 -21.25 -3.73
N PRO A 165 1.83 -22.56 -3.91
CA PRO A 165 0.63 -23.31 -3.54
C PRO A 165 0.30 -23.23 -2.03
N ARG A 166 1.25 -22.84 -1.18
CA ARG A 166 1.04 -22.63 0.27
C ARG A 166 0.72 -21.18 0.62
N TRP A 167 0.39 -20.33 -0.34
CA TRP A 167 0.14 -18.91 -0.09
C TRP A 167 -0.94 -18.68 0.98
N GLN A 168 -2.02 -19.46 1.00
CA GLN A 168 -3.08 -19.33 2.00
C GLN A 168 -2.57 -19.58 3.42
N GLU A 169 -1.76 -20.63 3.60
CA GLU A 169 -1.10 -20.92 4.87
C GLU A 169 -0.18 -19.75 5.28
N LYS A 170 0.68 -19.30 4.35
CA LYS A 170 1.59 -18.18 4.61
C LYS A 170 0.85 -16.90 5.00
N PHE A 171 -0.21 -16.52 4.25
CA PHE A 171 -1.02 -15.35 4.55
C PHE A 171 -1.73 -15.47 5.90
N THR A 172 -2.25 -16.65 6.22
CA THR A 172 -2.91 -16.91 7.51
C THR A 172 -1.93 -16.70 8.66
N VAL A 173 -0.78 -17.37 8.63
CA VAL A 173 0.24 -17.27 9.68
C VAL A 173 0.76 -15.84 9.83
N PHE A 174 0.96 -15.14 8.71
CA PHE A 174 1.43 -13.77 8.74
C PHE A 174 0.33 -12.80 9.24
N ASN A 175 -0.92 -12.95 8.81
CA ASN A 175 -2.02 -12.14 9.31
C ASN A 175 -2.26 -12.35 10.81
N ASP A 176 -2.08 -13.56 11.33
CA ASP A 176 -2.17 -13.83 12.76
C ASP A 176 -1.05 -13.12 13.54
N TYR A 177 0.16 -13.07 13.00
CA TYR A 177 1.24 -12.25 13.56
C TYR A 177 0.87 -10.76 13.56
N LEU A 178 0.30 -10.22 12.47
CA LEU A 178 -0.10 -8.82 12.37
C LEU A 178 -1.22 -8.47 13.38
N ARG A 179 -2.15 -9.41 13.64
CA ARG A 179 -3.22 -9.24 14.64
C ARG A 179 -2.71 -9.14 16.08
N CYS A 180 -1.47 -9.58 16.35
CA CYS A 180 -0.83 -9.40 17.65
C CYS A 180 -0.19 -8.00 17.82
N GLN A 181 -0.25 -7.13 16.81
CA GLN A 181 0.27 -5.77 16.81
C GLN A 181 -0.89 -4.76 16.86
N PRO A 182 -0.65 -3.44 17.04
CA PRO A 182 -1.63 -2.44 16.68
C PRO A 182 -2.02 -2.63 15.21
N HIS A 183 -3.28 -2.97 14.93
CA HIS A 183 -3.67 -3.41 13.59
C HIS A 183 -5.08 -3.00 13.17
N ILE A 184 -5.32 -3.10 11.87
CA ILE A 184 -6.63 -3.01 11.22
C ILE A 184 -6.82 -4.30 10.41
N ASP A 185 -7.89 -5.05 10.69
CA ASP A 185 -8.09 -6.37 10.07
C ASP A 185 -8.78 -6.28 8.71
N VAL A 186 -8.03 -5.87 7.69
CA VAL A 186 -8.49 -5.80 6.29
C VAL A 186 -8.84 -7.19 5.76
N ALA A 187 -8.07 -8.22 6.09
CA ALA A 187 -8.33 -9.59 5.63
C ALA A 187 -9.73 -10.08 6.00
N ALA A 188 -10.20 -9.78 7.21
CA ALA A 188 -11.54 -10.17 7.67
C ALA A 188 -12.66 -9.55 6.82
N THR A 189 -12.44 -8.36 6.24
CA THR A 189 -13.40 -7.73 5.35
C THR A 189 -13.60 -8.53 4.07
N PHE A 190 -12.52 -9.06 3.51
CA PHE A 190 -12.56 -9.82 2.26
C PHE A 190 -13.00 -11.28 2.49
N ALA A 191 -12.78 -11.83 3.66
CA ALA A 191 -13.23 -13.20 4.00
C ALA A 191 -14.74 -13.41 3.79
N ALA A 192 -15.56 -12.36 3.96
CA ALA A 192 -16.99 -12.42 3.72
C ALA A 192 -17.37 -12.60 2.23
N TYR A 193 -16.46 -12.31 1.32
CA TYR A 193 -16.67 -12.35 -0.13
C TYR A 193 -15.85 -13.45 -0.81
N ALA A 194 -14.82 -13.96 -0.13
CA ALA A 194 -13.92 -14.97 -0.67
C ALA A 194 -14.58 -16.35 -0.72
N ALA A 195 -14.65 -16.94 -1.91
CA ALA A 195 -14.97 -18.34 -2.08
C ALA A 195 -13.67 -19.14 -1.96
N ASP A 196 -13.67 -20.22 -1.18
CA ASP A 196 -12.49 -21.06 -0.93
C ASP A 196 -11.25 -20.28 -0.46
N GLY A 197 -11.47 -19.10 0.15
CA GLY A 197 -10.41 -18.21 0.62
C GLY A 197 -9.75 -17.36 -0.46
N GLU A 198 -10.23 -17.39 -1.69
CA GLU A 198 -9.69 -16.62 -2.81
C GLU A 198 -10.43 -15.31 -3.06
N LEU A 199 -9.68 -14.30 -3.51
CA LEU A 199 -10.24 -13.00 -3.89
C LEU A 199 -11.11 -13.13 -5.15
N PRO A 200 -12.40 -12.74 -5.10
CA PRO A 200 -13.27 -12.88 -6.27
C PRO A 200 -12.89 -11.88 -7.37
N GLU A 201 -13.04 -12.30 -8.63
CA GLU A 201 -12.70 -11.52 -9.81
C GLU A 201 -13.34 -10.13 -9.84
N TRP A 202 -14.57 -9.99 -9.37
CA TRP A 202 -15.28 -8.71 -9.35
C TRP A 202 -14.77 -7.70 -8.30
N LEU A 203 -13.84 -8.13 -7.42
CA LEU A 203 -13.09 -7.24 -6.52
C LEU A 203 -11.65 -6.99 -6.99
N ALA A 204 -11.10 -7.85 -7.84
CA ALA A 204 -9.75 -7.70 -8.39
C ALA A 204 -9.62 -8.53 -9.68
N LEU A 205 -9.67 -7.88 -10.84
CA LEU A 205 -9.61 -8.55 -12.14
C LEU A 205 -8.31 -9.31 -12.37
N ASP A 206 -7.19 -8.81 -11.84
CA ASP A 206 -5.88 -9.46 -11.92
C ASP A 206 -5.59 -10.42 -10.76
N GLY A 207 -6.51 -10.54 -9.82
CA GLY A 207 -6.40 -11.42 -8.66
C GLY A 207 -5.53 -10.91 -7.52
N LEU A 208 -4.93 -9.72 -7.64
CA LEU A 208 -4.03 -9.12 -6.65
C LEU A 208 -4.44 -7.69 -6.27
N HIS A 209 -4.63 -6.83 -7.26
CA HIS A 209 -4.94 -5.42 -7.07
C HIS A 209 -6.45 -5.20 -7.06
N GLN A 210 -6.97 -4.74 -5.94
CA GLN A 210 -8.40 -4.50 -5.78
C GLN A 210 -8.86 -3.38 -6.71
N ASP A 211 -10.00 -3.61 -7.36
CA ASP A 211 -10.73 -2.60 -8.09
C ASP A 211 -11.44 -1.60 -7.16
N ILE A 212 -12.11 -0.62 -7.73
CA ILE A 212 -12.74 0.50 -6.98
C ILE A 212 -13.54 0.03 -5.77
N LEU A 213 -14.35 -1.02 -5.91
CA LEU A 213 -15.16 -1.54 -4.81
C LEU A 213 -14.28 -2.15 -3.71
N GLY A 214 -13.27 -2.93 -4.10
CA GLY A 214 -12.30 -3.50 -3.13
C GLY A 214 -11.51 -2.40 -2.41
N LYS A 215 -11.11 -1.32 -3.10
CA LYS A 215 -10.46 -0.16 -2.47
C LYS A 215 -11.39 0.54 -1.46
N LYS A 216 -12.67 0.67 -1.78
CA LYS A 216 -13.67 1.19 -0.84
C LYS A 216 -13.86 0.30 0.38
N LEU A 217 -13.80 -1.03 0.21
CA LEU A 217 -13.88 -1.98 1.32
C LEU A 217 -12.67 -1.86 2.26
N ILE A 218 -11.45 -1.71 1.72
CA ILE A 218 -10.25 -1.44 2.53
C ILE A 218 -10.45 -0.15 3.34
N ALA A 219 -10.81 0.94 2.68
CA ALA A 219 -10.99 2.23 3.35
C ALA A 219 -12.12 2.19 4.39
N ALA A 220 -13.23 1.52 4.10
CA ALA A 220 -14.33 1.36 5.06
C ALA A 220 -13.87 0.63 6.34
N ARG A 221 -13.05 -0.40 6.20
CA ARG A 221 -12.47 -1.10 7.34
C ARG A 221 -11.51 -0.20 8.12
N VAL A 222 -10.64 0.52 7.42
CA VAL A 222 -9.72 1.47 8.07
C VAL A 222 -10.50 2.53 8.84
N ASN A 223 -11.49 3.15 8.22
CA ASN A 223 -12.33 4.16 8.88
C ASN A 223 -13.05 3.59 10.12
N ALA A 224 -13.57 2.36 10.03
CA ALA A 224 -14.33 1.73 11.12
C ALA A 224 -13.47 1.36 12.34
N GLN A 225 -12.21 0.96 12.12
CA GLN A 225 -11.31 0.53 13.20
C GLN A 225 -10.27 1.59 13.57
N TRP A 226 -10.33 2.79 12.98
CA TRP A 226 -9.31 3.81 13.13
C TRP A 226 -9.05 4.20 14.59
N GLU A 227 -10.10 4.51 15.35
CA GLU A 227 -9.94 4.97 16.74
C GLU A 227 -9.41 3.86 17.65
N GLU A 228 -9.88 2.62 17.49
CA GLU A 228 -9.37 1.47 18.22
C GLU A 228 -7.89 1.20 17.91
N ALA A 229 -7.52 1.24 16.63
CA ALA A 229 -6.14 1.02 16.19
C ALA A 229 -5.20 2.13 16.67
N LYS A 230 -5.65 3.39 16.72
CA LYS A 230 -4.92 4.51 17.31
C LYS A 230 -4.65 4.30 18.79
N GLU A 231 -5.70 3.96 19.54
CA GLU A 231 -5.57 3.70 20.97
C GLU A 231 -4.56 2.58 21.24
N ALA A 232 -4.62 1.50 20.47
CA ALA A 232 -3.65 0.41 20.56
C ALA A 232 -2.22 0.88 20.22
N ALA A 233 -2.06 1.71 19.18
CA ALA A 233 -0.77 2.24 18.77
C ALA A 233 -0.21 3.28 19.77
N ASP A 234 -1.05 4.10 20.36
CA ASP A 234 -0.62 5.08 21.40
C ASP A 234 -0.13 4.39 22.67
N ASN A 235 -0.73 3.24 23.00
CA ASN A 235 -0.33 2.40 24.14
C ASN A 235 0.83 1.43 23.81
N TRP A 236 1.24 1.37 22.56
CA TRP A 236 2.37 0.54 22.15
C TRP A 236 3.70 1.15 22.62
N PRO A 237 4.59 0.34 23.26
CA PRO A 237 5.80 0.79 23.94
C PRO A 237 6.89 1.35 23.04
#